data_3dbfbf84a5c335138d8da0909fab0e43
#
_entry.id   3dbfbf84a5c335138d8da0909fab0e43
#
_cell.length_a   1.000
_cell.length_b   1.000
_cell.length_c   1.000
_cell.angle_alpha   90.00
_cell.angle_beta   90.00
_cell.angle_gamma   90.00
#
_symmetry.space_group_name_H-M   'P 1'
#
loop_
_entity.id
_entity.type
_entity.pdbx_description
1 polymer ?
#
loop_
_entity_poly.entity_id
_entity_poly.type
_entity_poly.pdbx_seq_one_letter_code
_entity_poly.pdbx_strand_id
1 'polypeptide(L)'
;MDVQIIDDDLLSVLHVKAKENERLRMNFDLRTTPGDTSQRMLNALEPGTKVPIHRHTDTSETVVCLDGCLDWILYEEHPNNNGESDYTEKARYRICPREKKFGIQVPQGVWHSVIVHESSTILEAKDGAYK
;
A
#
# COMPACT_ATOMS: atom_id res chain seq x y z
N MET A 1 -9.06 3.89 -26.25
CA MET A 1 -8.72 3.82 -24.84
C MET A 1 -9.44 4.91 -24.08
N ASP A 2 -10.15 4.56 -23.04
CA ASP A 2 -10.93 5.50 -22.28
C ASP A 2 -10.04 6.22 -21.24
N VAL A 3 -10.37 7.48 -20.98
CA VAL A 3 -9.75 8.23 -19.92
C VAL A 3 -10.31 7.74 -18.60
N GLN A 4 -9.43 7.46 -17.62
CA GLN A 4 -9.82 7.10 -16.27
C GLN A 4 -9.63 8.29 -15.35
N ILE A 5 -10.72 8.75 -14.75
CA ILE A 5 -10.68 9.84 -13.78
C ILE A 5 -10.55 9.27 -12.37
N ILE A 6 -9.67 9.86 -11.58
CA ILE A 6 -9.52 9.53 -10.17
C ILE A 6 -10.16 10.66 -9.37
N ASP A 7 -11.36 10.41 -8.87
CA ASP A 7 -12.18 11.39 -8.16
C ASP A 7 -12.91 10.73 -6.98
N ASP A 8 -13.69 11.52 -6.26
CA ASP A 8 -14.43 11.01 -5.10
C ASP A 8 -15.40 9.88 -5.46
N ASP A 9 -15.98 9.90 -6.66
CA ASP A 9 -16.91 8.85 -7.07
C ASP A 9 -16.17 7.50 -7.18
N LEU A 10 -15.00 7.50 -7.81
CA LEU A 10 -14.19 6.29 -7.90
C LEU A 10 -13.76 5.81 -6.53
N LEU A 11 -13.24 6.71 -5.68
CA LEU A 11 -12.76 6.34 -4.35
C LEU A 11 -13.91 5.78 -3.49
N SER A 12 -15.10 6.39 -3.58
CA SER A 12 -16.28 5.93 -2.83
C SER A 12 -16.67 4.51 -3.23
N VAL A 13 -16.67 4.20 -4.52
CA VAL A 13 -16.96 2.85 -5.01
C VAL A 13 -15.94 1.84 -4.47
N LEU A 14 -14.66 2.19 -4.50
CA LEU A 14 -13.60 1.32 -4.00
C LEU A 14 -13.75 1.07 -2.50
N HIS A 15 -14.11 2.10 -1.71
CA HIS A 15 -14.30 1.94 -0.26
C HIS A 15 -15.52 1.10 0.08
N VAL A 16 -16.62 1.20 -0.68
CA VAL A 16 -17.76 0.31 -0.51
C VAL A 16 -17.34 -1.14 -0.71
N LYS A 17 -16.59 -1.42 -1.77
CA LYS A 17 -16.08 -2.76 -2.05
C LYS A 17 -15.08 -3.23 -0.99
N ALA A 18 -14.23 -2.34 -0.49
CA ALA A 18 -13.28 -2.66 0.55
C ALA A 18 -13.97 -3.07 1.85
N LYS A 19 -15.04 -2.36 2.24
CA LYS A 19 -15.82 -2.67 3.45
C LYS A 19 -16.52 -4.01 3.36
N GLU A 20 -16.93 -4.41 2.16
CA GLU A 20 -17.59 -5.69 1.91
C GLU A 20 -16.60 -6.86 1.75
N ASN A 21 -15.31 -6.56 1.57
CA ASN A 21 -14.27 -7.55 1.38
C ASN A 21 -13.79 -8.07 2.74
N GLU A 22 -13.58 -9.38 2.86
CA GLU A 22 -13.05 -9.99 4.08
C GLU A 22 -11.72 -9.36 4.52
N ARG A 23 -10.90 -8.97 3.56
CA ARG A 23 -9.58 -8.39 3.82
C ARG A 23 -9.65 -6.90 4.13
N LEU A 24 -10.83 -6.28 4.04
CA LEU A 24 -11.04 -4.84 4.30
C LEU A 24 -10.16 -3.95 3.43
N ARG A 25 -9.94 -4.37 2.19
CA ARG A 25 -9.20 -3.59 1.20
C ARG A 25 -9.62 -3.96 -0.21
N MET A 26 -9.43 -3.02 -1.15
CA MET A 26 -9.78 -3.21 -2.55
C MET A 26 -8.77 -2.51 -3.44
N ASN A 27 -8.18 -3.26 -4.35
CA ASN A 27 -7.21 -2.75 -5.32
C ASN A 27 -7.91 -2.32 -6.61
N PHE A 28 -7.38 -1.29 -7.24
CA PHE A 28 -7.78 -0.87 -8.58
C PHE A 28 -6.51 -0.70 -9.42
N ASP A 29 -6.30 -1.63 -10.37
CA ASP A 29 -5.12 -1.65 -11.21
C ASP A 29 -5.25 -0.61 -12.34
N LEU A 30 -4.28 0.29 -12.43
CA LEU A 30 -4.26 1.34 -13.45
C LEU A 30 -3.40 0.96 -14.67
N ARG A 31 -2.81 -0.22 -14.69
CA ARG A 31 -2.08 -0.67 -15.87
C ARG A 31 -3.04 -0.82 -17.05
N THR A 32 -2.56 -0.47 -18.23
CA THR A 32 -3.39 -0.48 -19.44
C THR A 32 -3.48 -1.85 -20.11
N THR A 33 -2.49 -2.70 -19.87
CA THR A 33 -2.45 -4.08 -20.40
C THR A 33 -1.75 -4.99 -19.39
N PRO A 34 -1.93 -6.30 -19.48
CA PRO A 34 -1.16 -7.24 -18.63
C PRO A 34 0.35 -7.15 -18.82
N GLY A 35 0.80 -6.71 -19.99
CA GLY A 35 2.22 -6.54 -20.29
C GLY A 35 2.80 -5.19 -19.84
N ASP A 36 1.98 -4.29 -19.32
CA ASP A 36 2.44 -2.99 -18.83
C ASP A 36 3.26 -3.20 -17.56
N THR A 37 4.55 -2.89 -17.61
CA THR A 37 5.46 -3.07 -16.49
C THR A 37 5.49 -1.88 -15.54
N SER A 38 4.82 -0.79 -15.87
CA SER A 38 4.71 0.37 -15.00
C SER A 38 3.56 0.13 -14.03
N GLN A 39 3.83 -0.50 -12.91
CA GLN A 39 2.83 -0.81 -11.88
C GLN A 39 2.31 0.47 -11.25
N ARG A 40 1.02 0.71 -11.37
CA ARG A 40 0.30 1.80 -10.73
C ARG A 40 -1.03 1.25 -10.25
N MET A 41 -1.32 1.45 -8.97
CA MET A 41 -2.50 0.84 -8.36
C MET A 41 -3.06 1.76 -7.31
N LEU A 42 -4.38 1.96 -7.33
CA LEU A 42 -5.08 2.52 -6.18
C LEU A 42 -5.40 1.38 -5.22
N ASN A 43 -5.32 1.66 -3.94
CA ASN A 43 -5.66 0.69 -2.92
C ASN A 43 -6.50 1.38 -1.85
N ALA A 44 -7.77 0.98 -1.75
CA ALA A 44 -8.68 1.44 -0.72
C ALA A 44 -8.50 0.54 0.50
N LEU A 45 -8.13 1.13 1.62
CA LEU A 45 -7.80 0.43 2.86
C LEU A 45 -8.75 0.89 3.97
N GLU A 46 -9.36 -0.07 4.66
CA GLU A 46 -10.25 0.20 5.79
C GLU A 46 -9.57 -0.14 7.12
N PRO A 47 -9.93 0.54 8.23
CA PRO A 47 -9.43 0.16 9.54
C PRO A 47 -9.71 -1.31 9.84
N GLY A 48 -8.74 -2.01 10.39
CA GLY A 48 -8.82 -3.44 10.66
C GLY A 48 -8.22 -4.32 9.57
N THR A 49 -7.92 -3.76 8.39
CA THR A 49 -7.21 -4.54 7.37
C THR A 49 -5.85 -4.98 7.90
N LYS A 50 -5.49 -6.21 7.61
CA LYS A 50 -4.19 -6.77 8.03
C LYS A 50 -3.28 -6.89 6.82
N VAL A 51 -2.29 -6.03 6.76
CA VAL A 51 -1.26 -6.08 5.72
C VAL A 51 -0.08 -6.86 6.28
N PRO A 52 0.26 -8.02 5.71
CA PRO A 52 1.39 -8.81 6.22
C PRO A 52 2.71 -8.03 6.06
N ILE A 53 3.67 -8.36 6.92
CA ILE A 53 5.03 -7.85 6.76
C ILE A 53 5.60 -8.45 5.48
N HIS A 54 6.01 -7.59 4.56
CA HIS A 54 6.51 -8.03 3.25
C HIS A 54 7.55 -7.05 2.72
N ARG A 55 8.20 -7.43 1.63
CA ARG A 55 9.14 -6.56 0.93
C ARG A 55 9.05 -6.80 -0.58
N HIS A 56 9.53 -5.82 -1.33
CA HIS A 56 9.73 -5.95 -2.78
C HIS A 56 11.22 -6.06 -3.04
N THR A 57 11.64 -7.18 -3.63
CA THR A 57 13.06 -7.48 -3.81
C THR A 57 13.64 -6.89 -5.08
N ASP A 58 12.78 -6.51 -6.03
CA ASP A 58 13.20 -6.11 -7.38
C ASP A 58 13.33 -4.60 -7.54
N THR A 59 12.58 -3.81 -6.76
CA THR A 59 12.51 -2.37 -6.94
C THR A 59 12.05 -1.66 -5.68
N SER A 60 12.26 -0.35 -5.63
CA SER A 60 11.63 0.51 -4.64
C SER A 60 10.15 0.71 -4.99
N GLU A 61 9.37 1.15 -4.01
CA GLU A 61 7.96 1.46 -4.18
C GLU A 61 7.68 2.87 -3.69
N THR A 62 6.93 3.63 -4.48
CA THR A 62 6.48 4.97 -4.09
C THR A 62 5.00 4.91 -3.77
N VAL A 63 4.62 5.44 -2.62
CA VAL A 63 3.24 5.47 -2.15
C VAL A 63 2.86 6.90 -1.85
N VAL A 64 1.72 7.32 -2.40
CA VAL A 64 1.12 8.64 -2.13
C VAL A 64 -0.28 8.40 -1.59
N CYS A 65 -0.61 9.06 -0.49
CA CYS A 65 -1.94 8.97 0.11
C CYS A 65 -2.82 10.09 -0.42
N LEU A 66 -3.99 9.72 -0.97
CA LEU A 66 -4.95 10.66 -1.50
C LEU A 66 -5.87 11.19 -0.41
N ASP A 67 -6.28 10.34 0.53
CA ASP A 67 -7.08 10.70 1.68
C ASP A 67 -6.88 9.68 2.80
N GLY A 68 -7.26 10.05 4.01
CA GLY A 68 -7.21 9.18 5.17
C GLY A 68 -6.02 9.42 6.08
N CYS A 69 -5.70 8.41 6.88
CA CYS A 69 -4.62 8.46 7.85
C CYS A 69 -4.14 7.04 8.17
N LEU A 70 -2.86 6.79 8.00
CA LEU A 70 -2.27 5.48 8.25
C LEU A 70 -0.83 5.61 8.71
N ASP A 71 -0.27 4.53 9.26
CA ASP A 71 1.14 4.45 9.61
C ASP A 71 1.82 3.41 8.74
N TRP A 72 2.97 3.77 8.17
CA TRP A 72 3.85 2.88 7.44
C TRP A 72 4.95 2.44 8.38
N ILE A 73 5.10 1.11 8.55
CA ILE A 73 6.01 0.55 9.55
C ILE A 73 7.11 -0.21 8.84
N LEU A 74 8.36 0.12 9.16
CA LEU A 74 9.53 -0.57 8.65
C LEU A 74 10.07 -1.52 9.71
N TYR A 75 10.55 -2.69 9.27
CA TYR A 75 11.02 -3.74 10.16
C TYR A 75 12.44 -4.14 9.86
N GLU A 76 13.11 -4.61 10.89
CA GLU A 76 14.38 -5.29 10.81
C GLU A 76 14.14 -6.80 10.94
N GLU A 77 14.73 -7.57 10.03
CA GLU A 77 14.61 -9.02 10.03
C GLU A 77 15.69 -9.66 10.92
N HIS A 78 15.28 -10.63 11.71
CA HIS A 78 16.18 -11.44 12.55
C HIS A 78 15.94 -12.91 12.22
N PRO A 79 16.75 -13.51 11.31
CA PRO A 79 16.62 -14.92 10.99
C PRO A 79 16.91 -15.77 12.24
N ASN A 80 16.13 -16.83 12.43
CA ASN A 80 16.33 -17.77 13.56
C ASN A 80 16.82 -19.14 13.06
N ASN A 81 17.10 -20.03 14.00
CA ASN A 81 17.69 -21.34 13.71
C ASN A 81 16.72 -22.32 13.01
N ASN A 82 15.44 -21.99 12.94
CA ASN A 82 14.41 -22.85 12.35
C ASN A 82 14.15 -22.53 10.88
N GLY A 83 14.94 -21.65 10.26
CA GLY A 83 14.70 -21.18 8.89
C GLY A 83 13.61 -20.15 8.79
N GLU A 84 13.09 -19.67 9.92
CA GLU A 84 12.10 -18.60 9.99
C GLU A 84 12.79 -17.29 10.34
N SER A 85 12.04 -16.21 10.33
CA SER A 85 12.53 -14.89 10.72
C SER A 85 11.58 -14.24 11.70
N ASP A 86 12.16 -13.56 12.68
CA ASP A 86 11.44 -12.64 13.54
C ASP A 86 11.65 -11.22 13.02
N TYR A 87 10.69 -10.35 13.26
CA TYR A 87 10.74 -8.97 12.78
C TYR A 87 10.51 -8.03 13.94
N THR A 88 11.36 -7.00 14.04
CA THR A 88 11.19 -5.94 15.05
C THR A 88 10.96 -4.62 14.34
N GLU A 89 10.08 -3.80 14.90
CA GLU A 89 9.81 -2.47 14.35
C GLU A 89 11.07 -1.61 14.44
N LYS A 90 11.48 -1.06 13.31
CA LYS A 90 12.66 -0.21 13.20
C LYS A 90 12.29 1.26 13.12
N ALA A 91 11.21 1.58 12.39
CA ALA A 91 10.76 2.94 12.21
C ALA A 91 9.27 2.94 11.86
N ARG A 92 8.60 4.04 12.16
CA ARG A 92 7.18 4.22 11.88
C ARG A 92 6.96 5.62 11.35
N TYR A 93 6.25 5.72 10.22
CA TYR A 93 5.99 6.99 9.56
C TYR A 93 4.48 7.19 9.41
N ARG A 94 4.00 8.32 9.95
CA ARG A 94 2.61 8.72 9.73
C ARG A 94 2.45 9.25 8.32
N ILE A 95 1.42 8.78 7.62
CA ILE A 95 1.01 9.28 6.31
C ILE A 95 -0.45 9.73 6.45
N CYS A 96 -0.66 11.04 6.36
CA CYS A 96 -1.95 11.65 6.64
C CYS A 96 -2.00 13.01 5.95
N PRO A 97 -2.67 13.13 4.79
CA PRO A 97 -2.66 14.37 4.00
C PRO A 97 -3.11 15.61 4.76
N ARG A 98 -4.10 15.50 5.65
CA ARG A 98 -4.53 16.65 6.45
C ARG A 98 -3.46 17.15 7.42
N GLU A 99 -2.47 16.30 7.74
CA GLU A 99 -1.29 16.67 8.54
C GLU A 99 -0.11 17.05 7.65
N LYS A 100 -0.34 17.13 6.32
CA LYS A 100 0.68 17.45 5.31
C LYS A 100 1.80 16.41 5.22
N LYS A 101 1.46 15.16 5.50
CA LYS A 101 2.35 13.99 5.36
C LYS A 101 1.76 13.12 4.25
N PHE A 102 2.32 13.24 3.06
CA PHE A 102 1.63 12.82 1.84
C PHE A 102 1.98 11.42 1.35
N GLY A 103 3.17 10.93 1.66
CA GLY A 103 3.58 9.65 1.13
C GLY A 103 4.95 9.20 1.62
N ILE A 104 5.40 8.09 1.05
CA ILE A 104 6.67 7.48 1.41
C ILE A 104 7.25 6.76 0.19
N GLN A 105 8.56 6.78 0.07
CA GLN A 105 9.24 5.89 -0.86
C GLN A 105 9.97 4.83 -0.05
N VAL A 106 9.61 3.56 -0.28
CA VAL A 106 10.18 2.41 0.42
C VAL A 106 11.30 1.85 -0.45
N PRO A 107 12.55 1.82 0.05
CA PRO A 107 13.65 1.27 -0.73
C PRO A 107 13.47 -0.21 -1.03
N GLN A 108 14.11 -0.66 -2.09
CA GLN A 108 14.16 -2.07 -2.46
C GLN A 108 14.62 -2.93 -1.26
N GLY A 109 13.92 -4.02 -1.02
CA GLY A 109 14.28 -5.00 0.00
C GLY A 109 13.89 -4.67 1.42
N VAL A 110 13.28 -3.51 1.68
CA VAL A 110 12.90 -3.11 3.03
C VAL A 110 11.59 -3.75 3.45
N TRP A 111 11.62 -4.48 4.57
CA TRP A 111 10.44 -5.12 5.16
C TRP A 111 9.51 -4.06 5.72
N HIS A 112 8.22 -4.16 5.41
CA HIS A 112 7.23 -3.16 5.84
C HIS A 112 5.84 -3.74 5.98
N SER A 113 5.00 -3.01 6.71
CA SER A 113 3.56 -3.23 6.81
C SER A 113 2.87 -1.89 7.05
N VAL A 114 1.54 -1.94 7.18
CA VAL A 114 0.72 -0.74 7.30
C VAL A 114 -0.32 -0.94 8.40
N ILE A 115 -0.55 0.10 9.20
CA ILE A 115 -1.69 0.17 10.12
C ILE A 115 -2.59 1.30 9.66
N VAL A 116 -3.84 1.00 9.42
CA VAL A 116 -4.83 1.96 8.89
C VAL A 116 -5.68 2.48 10.04
N HIS A 117 -5.59 3.80 10.29
CA HIS A 117 -6.34 4.45 11.36
C HIS A 117 -7.73 4.91 10.92
N GLU A 118 -7.85 5.33 9.66
CA GLU A 118 -9.11 5.79 9.06
C GLU A 118 -9.18 5.23 7.65
N SER A 119 -10.38 5.19 7.06
CA SER A 119 -10.52 4.84 5.65
C SER A 119 -9.53 5.64 4.83
N SER A 120 -8.66 4.96 4.09
CA SER A 120 -7.56 5.58 3.37
C SER A 120 -7.48 5.08 1.95
N THR A 121 -7.07 5.95 1.04
CA THR A 121 -6.78 5.58 -0.34
C THR A 121 -5.34 5.96 -0.65
N ILE A 122 -4.57 4.97 -1.12
CA ILE A 122 -3.18 5.19 -1.53
C ILE A 122 -3.02 4.87 -3.01
N LEU A 123 -2.08 5.57 -3.65
CA LEU A 123 -1.57 5.25 -4.97
C LEU A 123 -0.19 4.64 -4.80
N GLU A 124 -0.04 3.41 -5.26
CA GLU A 124 1.22 2.67 -5.22
C GLU A 124 1.81 2.61 -6.63
N ALA A 125 3.09 2.96 -6.75
CA ALA A 125 3.83 2.91 -8.00
C ALA A 125 5.14 2.17 -7.82
N LYS A 126 5.41 1.21 -8.70
CA LYS A 126 6.69 0.50 -8.70
C LYS A 126 6.98 -0.04 -10.10
N ASP A 127 8.24 -0.38 -10.37
CA ASP A 127 8.62 -1.03 -11.60
C ASP A 127 8.28 -2.51 -11.53
N GLY A 128 7.65 -3.01 -12.60
CA GLY A 128 7.24 -4.40 -12.69
C GLY A 128 5.90 -4.68 -12.00
N ALA A 129 5.17 -5.65 -12.55
CA ALA A 129 3.87 -6.02 -12.03
C ALA A 129 3.97 -6.59 -10.60
N TYR A 130 2.91 -6.45 -9.84
CA TYR A 130 2.81 -7.01 -8.50
C TYR A 130 2.90 -8.53 -8.57
N LYS A 131 3.71 -9.09 -7.69
CA LYS A 131 3.92 -10.54 -7.62
C LYS A 131 3.39 -11.10 -6.32
#